data_f55bb75c485ef7ed1d95024467b3aef0
#
_entry.id   f55bb75c485ef7ed1d95024467b3aef0
#
_cell.length_a   1.000
_cell.length_b   1.000
_cell.length_c   1.000
_cell.angle_alpha   90.00
_cell.angle_beta   90.00
_cell.angle_gamma   90.00
#
_symmetry.space_group_name_H-M   'P 1'
#
loop_
_entity.id
_entity.type
_entity.pdbx_description
1 polymer ?
#
loop_
_entity_poly.entity_id
_entity_poly.type
_entity_poly.pdbx_seq_one_letter_code
_entity_poly.pdbx_strand_id
1 'polypeptide(L)'
;MAKQIQAIRGMNDILPTQSPIWQKVEAVLRSSVSAFGYSEIRTPIVESTDLFKRSIGEVTDIVEKEMYTFEDRNGDSLTLRPEGTASTVRAGNEHGLLYNQEQRLWYMGPMFRHERPQKGRYRQFHQFGVEVYGIGTADIDAEVLMLSARLWDQLGIKDHVALELNTLGDPAERAAYRDALIAFLEQHKDKLDEDSQRRMYSNPLRVLDSKDPQVQAILADAPALMDYLGEDTKTHFSTLCELLDAVGIQYTINPRLVRGLDYYNRTVFEWVTTSLGSQGTVLAGGRYDGLVGQLGGKDTPAVGFAMGLERIVLLLETLELTNDIAAEVDVYVTAMGDNCLVEAIKVAAELRQQLPTLKVMSHCGGGNFKKQMKRADKSGAQYALIIGENEVANNQVAIKPLRNNNEQQLVARTELVTKIAELI
;
A
#
# COMPACT_ATOMS: atom_id res chain seq x y z
N MET A 1 8.55 40.61 -0.03
CA MET A 1 8.71 39.26 -0.63
C MET A 1 7.40 38.51 -0.51
N ALA A 2 6.92 37.88 -1.57
CA ALA A 2 5.70 37.06 -1.49
C ALA A 2 5.92 35.89 -0.49
N LYS A 3 4.90 35.61 0.33
CA LYS A 3 4.95 34.45 1.26
C LYS A 3 5.04 33.18 0.45
N GLN A 4 5.96 32.29 0.80
CA GLN A 4 6.11 30.98 0.16
C GLN A 4 4.84 30.16 0.37
N ILE A 5 4.30 29.63 -0.72
CA ILE A 5 3.17 28.69 -0.68
C ILE A 5 3.68 27.33 -0.26
N GLN A 6 3.01 26.70 0.67
CA GLN A 6 3.33 25.39 1.22
C GLN A 6 2.21 24.38 0.92
N ALA A 7 2.52 23.11 0.92
CA ALA A 7 1.54 22.04 0.83
C ALA A 7 0.55 22.10 2.01
N ILE A 8 -0.63 21.54 1.80
CA ILE A 8 -1.67 21.44 2.84
C ILE A 8 -1.18 20.50 3.94
N ARG A 9 -1.37 20.86 5.19
CA ARG A 9 -0.97 20.04 6.34
C ARG A 9 -1.56 18.62 6.24
N GLY A 10 -0.69 17.62 6.24
CA GLY A 10 -1.05 16.21 6.12
C GLY A 10 -1.22 15.72 4.68
N MET A 11 -0.90 16.56 3.69
CA MET A 11 -0.74 16.18 2.29
C MET A 11 0.71 16.46 1.90
N ASN A 12 1.50 15.42 1.72
CA ASN A 12 2.95 15.52 1.61
C ASN A 12 3.40 15.22 0.18
N ASP A 13 4.45 15.93 -0.26
CA ASP A 13 5.16 15.60 -1.49
C ASP A 13 6.06 14.38 -1.24
N ILE A 14 6.15 13.49 -2.22
CA ILE A 14 7.15 12.42 -2.27
C ILE A 14 8.32 12.95 -3.10
N LEU A 15 9.42 13.28 -2.42
CA LEU A 15 10.57 13.89 -3.05
C LEU A 15 11.42 12.87 -3.83
N PRO A 16 12.27 13.31 -4.79
CA PRO A 16 13.17 12.42 -5.54
C PRO A 16 14.04 11.52 -4.67
N THR A 17 14.42 11.99 -3.48
CA THR A 17 15.19 11.19 -2.50
C THR A 17 14.38 10.05 -1.86
N GLN A 18 13.05 10.12 -1.91
CA GLN A 18 12.13 9.13 -1.36
C GLN A 18 11.51 8.24 -2.46
N SER A 19 11.35 8.78 -3.68
CA SER A 19 10.71 8.08 -4.78
C SER A 19 11.27 6.67 -5.07
N PRO A 20 12.58 6.40 -4.95
CA PRO A 20 13.12 5.07 -5.23
C PRO A 20 12.57 3.97 -4.32
N ILE A 21 12.35 4.25 -3.02
CA ILE A 21 11.75 3.25 -2.11
C ILE A 21 10.29 2.98 -2.49
N TRP A 22 9.54 4.02 -2.87
CA TRP A 22 8.17 3.88 -3.34
C TRP A 22 8.10 3.01 -4.60
N GLN A 23 8.95 3.28 -5.58
CA GLN A 23 9.04 2.49 -6.82
C GLN A 23 9.38 1.03 -6.56
N LYS A 24 10.30 0.74 -5.60
CA LYS A 24 10.62 -0.63 -5.18
C LYS A 24 9.38 -1.34 -4.61
N VAL A 25 8.67 -0.68 -3.68
CA VAL A 25 7.44 -1.21 -3.09
C VAL A 25 6.39 -1.46 -4.16
N GLU A 26 6.09 -0.47 -5.01
CA GLU A 26 5.12 -0.59 -6.08
C GLU A 26 5.46 -1.71 -7.08
N ALA A 27 6.74 -1.90 -7.41
CA ALA A 27 7.17 -2.98 -8.29
C ALA A 27 6.91 -4.36 -7.68
N VAL A 28 7.19 -4.54 -6.38
CA VAL A 28 6.88 -5.78 -5.64
C VAL A 28 5.37 -6.04 -5.63
N LEU A 29 4.56 -5.01 -5.35
CA LEU A 29 3.10 -5.14 -5.33
C LEU A 29 2.55 -5.60 -6.69
N ARG A 30 2.95 -4.91 -7.78
CA ARG A 30 2.53 -5.23 -9.15
C ARG A 30 2.95 -6.65 -9.57
N SER A 31 4.18 -7.05 -9.27
CA SER A 31 4.67 -8.39 -9.61
C SER A 31 3.92 -9.49 -8.84
N SER A 32 3.60 -9.23 -7.57
CA SER A 32 2.89 -10.19 -6.73
C SER A 32 1.46 -10.42 -7.22
N VAL A 33 0.67 -9.36 -7.43
CA VAL A 33 -0.72 -9.52 -7.92
C VAL A 33 -0.77 -10.12 -9.33
N SER A 34 0.20 -9.79 -10.18
CA SER A 34 0.33 -10.42 -11.50
C SER A 34 0.56 -11.92 -11.41
N ALA A 35 1.39 -12.37 -10.45
CA ALA A 35 1.67 -13.80 -10.24
C ALA A 35 0.45 -14.59 -9.75
N PHE A 36 -0.55 -13.93 -9.14
CA PHE A 36 -1.82 -14.52 -8.71
C PHE A 36 -2.97 -14.31 -9.72
N GLY A 37 -2.68 -13.69 -10.87
CA GLY A 37 -3.67 -13.50 -11.94
C GLY A 37 -4.67 -12.36 -11.69
N TYR A 38 -4.34 -11.39 -10.84
CA TYR A 38 -5.19 -10.23 -10.59
C TYR A 38 -5.04 -9.17 -11.69
N SER A 39 -6.14 -8.53 -12.07
CA SER A 39 -6.21 -7.45 -13.05
C SER A 39 -6.30 -6.09 -12.38
N GLU A 40 -5.61 -5.08 -12.92
CA GLU A 40 -5.68 -3.71 -12.40
C GLU A 40 -7.02 -3.07 -12.74
N ILE A 41 -7.65 -2.42 -11.76
CA ILE A 41 -8.77 -1.50 -11.96
C ILE A 41 -8.39 -0.11 -11.47
N ARG A 42 -8.76 0.93 -12.22
CA ARG A 42 -8.54 2.33 -11.84
C ARG A 42 -9.87 3.06 -11.80
N THR A 43 -10.20 3.60 -10.65
CA THR A 43 -11.44 4.35 -10.41
C THR A 43 -11.16 5.84 -10.25
N PRO A 44 -12.13 6.71 -10.48
CA PRO A 44 -12.01 8.14 -10.24
C PRO A 44 -11.61 8.45 -8.79
N ILE A 45 -10.94 9.60 -8.59
CA ILE A 45 -10.61 10.11 -7.26
C ILE A 45 -11.83 10.76 -6.60
N VAL A 46 -12.70 11.35 -7.41
CA VAL A 46 -13.93 12.01 -6.97
C VAL A 46 -15.11 11.10 -7.30
N GLU A 47 -15.95 10.87 -6.32
CA GLU A 47 -17.15 10.05 -6.41
C GLU A 47 -18.35 10.79 -5.82
N SER A 48 -19.58 10.30 -6.09
CA SER A 48 -20.77 10.77 -5.36
C SER A 48 -20.62 10.47 -3.86
N THR A 49 -20.99 11.42 -3.02
CA THR A 49 -20.97 11.27 -1.56
C THR A 49 -21.81 10.10 -1.09
N ASP A 50 -22.93 9.83 -1.78
CA ASP A 50 -23.83 8.73 -1.46
C ASP A 50 -23.19 7.35 -1.58
N LEU A 51 -22.17 7.19 -2.43
CA LEU A 51 -21.41 5.94 -2.54
C LEU A 51 -20.85 5.54 -1.17
N PHE A 52 -20.16 6.46 -0.51
CA PHE A 52 -19.49 6.18 0.75
C PHE A 52 -20.46 6.13 1.93
N LYS A 53 -21.52 6.96 1.95
CA LYS A 53 -22.56 6.88 2.97
C LYS A 53 -23.23 5.52 2.98
N ARG A 54 -23.57 4.98 1.81
CA ARG A 54 -24.20 3.67 1.69
C ARG A 54 -23.26 2.52 2.01
N SER A 55 -22.00 2.59 1.58
CA SER A 55 -21.04 1.48 1.73
C SER A 55 -20.41 1.39 3.12
N ILE A 56 -19.93 2.50 3.64
CA ILE A 56 -19.09 2.54 4.86
C ILE A 56 -19.94 2.48 6.13
N GLY A 57 -21.17 2.98 6.06
CA GLY A 57 -22.06 3.17 7.21
C GLY A 57 -22.07 4.61 7.73
N GLU A 58 -23.26 5.16 7.93
CA GLU A 58 -23.45 6.57 8.32
C GLU A 58 -22.84 6.92 9.70
N VAL A 59 -22.72 5.95 10.60
CA VAL A 59 -22.26 6.11 11.98
C VAL A 59 -20.76 5.79 12.13
N THR A 60 -20.00 5.83 11.05
CA THR A 60 -18.55 5.60 11.12
C THR A 60 -17.77 6.92 11.17
N ASP A 61 -16.62 6.92 11.84
CA ASP A 61 -15.77 8.12 11.93
C ASP A 61 -15.39 8.67 10.54
N ILE A 62 -15.24 7.79 9.55
CA ILE A 62 -14.91 8.18 8.16
C ILE A 62 -16.05 9.04 7.59
N VAL A 63 -17.29 8.59 7.67
CA VAL A 63 -18.44 9.30 7.09
C VAL A 63 -18.81 10.55 7.91
N GLU A 64 -18.76 10.45 9.24
CA GLU A 64 -19.13 11.56 10.12
C GLU A 64 -18.13 12.72 10.11
N LYS A 65 -16.82 12.45 10.01
CA LYS A 65 -15.76 13.42 10.35
C LYS A 65 -14.60 13.52 9.38
N GLU A 66 -14.35 12.47 8.57
CA GLU A 66 -13.07 12.38 7.85
C GLU A 66 -13.19 12.58 6.33
N MET A 67 -14.39 12.52 5.74
CA MET A 67 -14.57 12.73 4.31
C MET A 67 -14.31 14.19 3.89
N TYR A 68 -13.61 14.36 2.76
CA TYR A 68 -13.52 15.63 2.05
C TYR A 68 -14.69 15.74 1.08
N THR A 69 -15.76 16.39 1.51
CA THR A 69 -17.01 16.54 0.75
C THR A 69 -17.17 17.99 0.30
N PHE A 70 -17.62 18.21 -0.92
CA PHE A 70 -17.88 19.51 -1.52
C PHE A 70 -19.01 19.41 -2.55
N GLU A 71 -19.63 20.53 -2.86
CA GLU A 71 -20.60 20.61 -3.94
C GLU A 71 -19.94 21.01 -5.26
N ASP A 72 -20.36 20.40 -6.35
CA ASP A 72 -19.97 20.85 -7.67
C ASP A 72 -20.76 22.07 -8.12
N ARG A 73 -20.54 22.53 -9.36
CA ARG A 73 -21.24 23.70 -9.88
C ARG A 73 -22.73 23.51 -10.09
N ASN A 74 -23.21 22.26 -10.13
CA ASN A 74 -24.61 21.92 -10.31
C ASN A 74 -25.31 21.69 -8.97
N GLY A 75 -24.57 21.68 -7.85
CA GLY A 75 -25.05 21.40 -6.50
C GLY A 75 -25.03 19.92 -6.12
N ASP A 76 -24.37 19.07 -6.92
CA ASP A 76 -24.18 17.66 -6.59
C ASP A 76 -23.12 17.50 -5.50
N SER A 77 -23.44 16.68 -4.49
CA SER A 77 -22.49 16.38 -3.40
C SER A 77 -21.46 15.35 -3.82
N LEU A 78 -20.20 15.77 -3.86
CA LEU A 78 -19.04 14.99 -4.27
C LEU A 78 -18.06 14.80 -3.11
N THR A 79 -17.33 13.69 -3.14
CA THR A 79 -16.36 13.33 -2.10
C THR A 79 -15.06 12.84 -2.73
N LEU A 80 -13.93 13.31 -2.21
CA LEU A 80 -12.65 12.67 -2.47
C LEU A 80 -12.64 11.29 -1.80
N ARG A 81 -12.41 10.23 -2.55
CA ARG A 81 -12.51 8.84 -2.08
C ARG A 81 -11.68 8.59 -0.82
N PRO A 82 -12.29 8.12 0.29
CA PRO A 82 -11.57 7.80 1.54
C PRO A 82 -10.98 6.40 1.54
N GLU A 83 -11.40 5.53 0.60
CA GLU A 83 -10.95 4.15 0.40
C GLU A 83 -11.30 3.69 -1.02
N GLY A 84 -10.84 2.50 -1.43
CA GLY A 84 -10.97 2.05 -2.82
C GLY A 84 -12.02 0.96 -3.04
N THR A 85 -12.46 0.22 -2.00
CA THR A 85 -13.38 -0.92 -2.13
C THR A 85 -14.73 -0.50 -2.68
N ALA A 86 -15.36 0.54 -2.12
CA ALA A 86 -16.65 1.05 -2.58
C ALA A 86 -16.59 1.51 -4.04
N SER A 87 -15.53 2.22 -4.43
CA SER A 87 -15.32 2.65 -5.82
C SER A 87 -15.17 1.47 -6.77
N THR A 88 -14.49 0.39 -6.33
CA THR A 88 -14.33 -0.83 -7.12
C THR A 88 -15.66 -1.57 -7.30
N VAL A 89 -16.47 -1.69 -6.23
CA VAL A 89 -17.81 -2.28 -6.32
C VAL A 89 -18.71 -1.45 -7.23
N ARG A 90 -18.72 -0.12 -7.08
CA ARG A 90 -19.51 0.76 -7.96
C ARG A 90 -19.13 0.57 -9.44
N ALA A 91 -17.84 0.57 -9.74
CA ALA A 91 -17.35 0.35 -11.10
C ALA A 91 -17.72 -1.06 -11.62
N GLY A 92 -17.59 -2.07 -10.78
CA GLY A 92 -17.97 -3.44 -11.10
C GLY A 92 -19.46 -3.58 -11.43
N ASN A 93 -20.33 -2.93 -10.66
CA ASN A 93 -21.77 -2.90 -10.91
C ASN A 93 -22.11 -2.13 -12.20
N GLU A 94 -21.57 -0.91 -12.35
CA GLU A 94 -21.85 -0.01 -13.48
C GLU A 94 -21.46 -0.64 -14.82
N HIS A 95 -20.33 -1.34 -14.86
CA HIS A 95 -19.83 -1.97 -16.09
C HIS A 95 -20.16 -3.45 -16.23
N GLY A 96 -21.00 -4.00 -15.34
CA GLY A 96 -21.44 -5.39 -15.40
C GLY A 96 -20.36 -6.44 -15.14
N LEU A 97 -19.23 -6.04 -14.54
CA LEU A 97 -18.09 -6.95 -14.30
C LEU A 97 -18.39 -8.00 -13.23
N LEU A 98 -19.35 -7.72 -12.32
CA LEU A 98 -19.66 -8.60 -11.20
C LEU A 98 -20.89 -9.51 -11.49
N TYR A 99 -21.55 -9.34 -12.63
CA TYR A 99 -22.76 -10.10 -12.94
C TYR A 99 -22.44 -11.52 -13.39
N ASN A 100 -22.68 -12.51 -12.52
CA ASN A 100 -22.41 -13.94 -12.75
C ASN A 100 -20.95 -14.23 -13.21
N GLN A 101 -19.99 -13.46 -12.71
CA GLN A 101 -18.58 -13.59 -13.04
C GLN A 101 -17.73 -13.58 -11.77
N GLU A 102 -16.63 -14.30 -11.82
CA GLU A 102 -15.56 -14.20 -10.83
C GLU A 102 -14.59 -13.12 -11.29
N GLN A 103 -14.18 -12.25 -10.36
CA GLN A 103 -13.21 -11.20 -10.61
C GLN A 103 -12.14 -11.20 -9.54
N ARG A 104 -10.89 -11.06 -9.96
CA ARG A 104 -9.72 -10.80 -9.12
C ARG A 104 -9.13 -9.46 -9.53
N LEU A 105 -9.41 -8.44 -8.74
CA LEU A 105 -9.05 -7.05 -9.06
C LEU A 105 -8.06 -6.50 -8.03
N TRP A 106 -7.21 -5.59 -8.48
CA TRP A 106 -6.37 -4.79 -7.59
C TRP A 106 -6.35 -3.33 -8.05
N TYR A 107 -6.16 -2.44 -7.08
CA TYR A 107 -6.02 -1.01 -7.34
C TYR A 107 -4.88 -0.42 -6.52
N MET A 108 -4.36 0.72 -6.97
CA MET A 108 -3.40 1.53 -6.23
C MET A 108 -3.61 3.00 -6.56
N GLY A 109 -3.61 3.85 -5.55
CA GLY A 109 -3.75 5.29 -5.76
C GLY A 109 -4.03 6.09 -4.50
N PRO A 110 -4.15 7.42 -4.63
CA PRO A 110 -4.39 8.31 -3.50
C PRO A 110 -5.79 8.17 -2.94
N MET A 111 -5.87 8.24 -1.59
CA MET A 111 -7.08 8.32 -0.78
C MET A 111 -7.02 9.53 0.14
N PHE A 112 -8.16 9.98 0.65
CA PHE A 112 -8.27 11.24 1.38
C PHE A 112 -9.12 11.09 2.63
N ARG A 113 -8.54 11.37 3.80
CA ARG A 113 -9.25 11.37 5.10
C ARG A 113 -8.79 12.55 5.94
N HIS A 114 -9.71 13.37 6.42
CA HIS A 114 -9.40 14.51 7.28
C HIS A 114 -9.07 14.05 8.70
N GLU A 115 -8.02 13.29 8.82
CA GLU A 115 -7.51 12.81 10.11
C GLU A 115 -6.49 13.77 10.73
N ARG A 116 -6.20 13.57 12.02
CA ARG A 116 -5.09 14.26 12.68
C ARG A 116 -3.77 13.69 12.15
N PRO A 117 -2.95 14.48 11.42
CA PRO A 117 -1.71 13.98 10.84
C PRO A 117 -0.71 13.53 11.90
N GLN A 118 -0.14 12.36 11.70
CA GLN A 118 0.95 11.81 12.49
C GLN A 118 1.81 10.88 11.61
N LYS A 119 2.93 10.39 12.13
CA LYS A 119 3.83 9.51 11.36
C LYS A 119 3.08 8.26 10.87
N GLY A 120 3.07 8.02 9.57
CA GLY A 120 2.33 6.90 8.92
C GLY A 120 0.80 7.10 8.81
N ARG A 121 0.28 8.30 9.12
CA ARG A 121 -1.15 8.64 8.98
C ARG A 121 -1.30 10.06 8.45
N TYR A 122 -1.74 10.19 7.23
CA TYR A 122 -1.82 11.44 6.50
C TYR A 122 -3.23 11.71 5.99
N ARG A 123 -3.50 12.96 5.60
CA ARG A 123 -4.79 13.36 5.02
C ARG A 123 -4.94 12.98 3.57
N GLN A 124 -3.84 12.95 2.83
CA GLN A 124 -3.71 12.25 1.57
C GLN A 124 -2.71 11.13 1.78
N PHE A 125 -3.08 9.92 1.43
CA PHE A 125 -2.24 8.74 1.52
C PHE A 125 -2.50 7.82 0.32
N HIS A 126 -1.60 6.91 0.05
CA HIS A 126 -1.75 5.95 -1.04
C HIS A 126 -2.19 4.60 -0.48
N GLN A 127 -3.22 4.05 -1.09
CA GLN A 127 -3.72 2.74 -0.75
C GLN A 127 -3.48 1.77 -1.90
N PHE A 128 -3.00 0.58 -1.57
CA PHE A 128 -3.05 -0.58 -2.43
C PHE A 128 -4.13 -1.51 -1.90
N GLY A 129 -5.00 -2.00 -2.77
CA GLY A 129 -6.09 -2.91 -2.41
C GLY A 129 -6.23 -4.05 -3.40
N VAL A 130 -6.73 -5.16 -2.89
CA VAL A 130 -7.04 -6.39 -3.63
C VAL A 130 -8.47 -6.78 -3.30
N GLU A 131 -9.26 -7.06 -4.32
CA GLU A 131 -10.68 -7.40 -4.18
C GLU A 131 -11.02 -8.60 -5.06
N VAL A 132 -11.64 -9.61 -4.47
CA VAL A 132 -12.16 -10.80 -5.19
C VAL A 132 -13.66 -10.83 -5.07
N TYR A 133 -14.32 -11.11 -6.17
CA TYR A 133 -15.78 -11.19 -6.27
C TYR A 133 -16.23 -12.51 -6.88
N GLY A 134 -17.40 -13.01 -6.45
CA GLY A 134 -18.06 -14.17 -7.03
C GLY A 134 -17.67 -15.51 -6.42
N ILE A 135 -16.75 -15.55 -5.46
CA ILE A 135 -16.29 -16.78 -4.81
C ILE A 135 -16.61 -16.72 -3.31
N GLY A 136 -17.44 -17.67 -2.84
CA GLY A 136 -17.94 -17.69 -1.46
C GLY A 136 -17.24 -18.67 -0.52
N THR A 137 -16.25 -19.41 -0.99
CA THR A 137 -15.57 -20.50 -0.26
C THR A 137 -14.31 -20.02 0.48
N ALA A 138 -13.86 -20.75 1.50
CA ALA A 138 -12.73 -20.37 2.36
C ALA A 138 -11.37 -20.43 1.65
N ASP A 139 -11.26 -21.13 0.54
CA ASP A 139 -10.03 -21.25 -0.26
C ASP A 139 -9.62 -19.92 -0.88
N ILE A 140 -10.57 -19.08 -1.30
CA ILE A 140 -10.22 -17.76 -1.80
C ILE A 140 -9.77 -16.81 -0.68
N ASP A 141 -10.32 -16.96 0.55
CA ASP A 141 -9.84 -16.21 1.72
C ASP A 141 -8.38 -16.59 2.01
N ALA A 142 -8.05 -17.89 1.93
CA ALA A 142 -6.69 -18.38 2.07
C ALA A 142 -5.78 -17.84 0.94
N GLU A 143 -6.23 -17.82 -0.33
CA GLU A 143 -5.45 -17.28 -1.46
C GLU A 143 -5.12 -15.80 -1.25
N VAL A 144 -6.08 -14.99 -0.78
CA VAL A 144 -5.87 -13.56 -0.46
C VAL A 144 -4.83 -13.39 0.66
N LEU A 145 -4.84 -14.26 1.67
CA LEU A 145 -3.85 -14.26 2.74
C LEU A 145 -2.49 -14.77 2.26
N MET A 146 -2.44 -15.78 1.39
CA MET A 146 -1.20 -16.23 0.75
C MET A 146 -0.55 -15.14 -0.09
N LEU A 147 -1.36 -14.38 -0.85
CA LEU A 147 -0.87 -13.22 -1.60
C LEU A 147 -0.23 -12.20 -0.65
N SER A 148 -0.90 -11.86 0.46
CA SER A 148 -0.37 -10.90 1.43
C SER A 148 0.92 -11.41 2.10
N ALA A 149 0.99 -12.69 2.48
CA ALA A 149 2.20 -13.28 3.05
C ALA A 149 3.39 -13.23 2.07
N ARG A 150 3.13 -13.47 0.78
CA ARG A 150 4.14 -13.32 -0.29
C ARG A 150 4.66 -11.88 -0.40
N LEU A 151 3.80 -10.87 -0.22
CA LEU A 151 4.24 -9.47 -0.23
C LEU A 151 5.29 -9.20 0.86
N TRP A 152 5.05 -9.72 2.07
CA TRP A 152 5.98 -9.56 3.18
C TRP A 152 7.33 -10.26 2.96
N ASP A 153 7.29 -11.45 2.37
CA ASP A 153 8.50 -12.20 2.00
C ASP A 153 9.31 -11.42 0.97
N GLN A 154 8.68 -10.94 -0.11
CA GLN A 154 9.36 -10.19 -1.18
C GLN A 154 9.87 -8.81 -0.73
N LEU A 155 9.22 -8.18 0.25
CA LEU A 155 9.68 -6.93 0.85
C LEU A 155 10.74 -7.14 1.94
N GLY A 156 11.00 -8.39 2.35
CA GLY A 156 11.96 -8.73 3.40
C GLY A 156 11.50 -8.38 4.81
N ILE A 157 10.19 -8.27 5.04
CA ILE A 157 9.61 -7.90 6.34
C ILE A 157 8.75 -8.99 6.99
N LYS A 158 8.79 -10.21 6.48
CA LYS A 158 7.99 -11.35 6.95
C LYS A 158 8.09 -11.56 8.48
N ASP A 159 9.30 -11.48 9.02
CA ASP A 159 9.55 -11.71 10.46
C ASP A 159 9.20 -10.49 11.34
N HIS A 160 8.75 -9.41 10.75
CA HIS A 160 8.39 -8.15 11.43
C HIS A 160 6.89 -7.86 11.43
N VAL A 161 6.09 -8.78 10.86
CA VAL A 161 4.64 -8.67 10.81
C VAL A 161 4.00 -9.97 11.28
N ALA A 162 2.87 -9.88 11.97
CA ALA A 162 2.10 -11.01 12.46
C ALA A 162 0.67 -10.94 11.92
N LEU A 163 0.10 -12.11 11.58
CA LEU A 163 -1.28 -12.23 11.12
C LEU A 163 -2.21 -12.46 12.31
N GLU A 164 -3.21 -11.62 12.43
CA GLU A 164 -4.36 -11.82 13.33
C GLU A 164 -5.60 -12.13 12.51
N LEU A 165 -6.34 -13.15 12.91
CA LEU A 165 -7.58 -13.63 12.28
C LEU A 165 -8.75 -13.60 13.24
N ASN A 166 -9.95 -13.36 12.71
CA ASN A 166 -11.21 -13.57 13.39
C ASN A 166 -12.32 -13.87 12.37
N THR A 167 -13.48 -14.25 12.85
CA THR A 167 -14.72 -14.28 12.08
C THR A 167 -15.80 -13.48 12.77
N LEU A 168 -16.52 -12.64 12.02
CA LEU A 168 -17.63 -11.83 12.54
C LEU A 168 -19.00 -12.52 12.39
N GLY A 169 -19.01 -13.74 11.87
CA GLY A 169 -20.24 -14.43 11.55
C GLY A 169 -21.00 -13.82 10.37
N ASP A 170 -22.14 -14.39 10.07
CA ASP A 170 -23.08 -13.80 9.12
C ASP A 170 -23.93 -12.68 9.80
N PRO A 171 -24.77 -11.94 9.05
CA PRO A 171 -25.56 -10.86 9.63
C PRO A 171 -26.53 -11.30 10.74
N ALA A 172 -27.10 -12.51 10.69
CA ALA A 172 -28.03 -13.00 11.70
C ALA A 172 -27.30 -13.41 12.98
N GLU A 173 -26.20 -14.14 12.86
CA GLU A 173 -25.31 -14.53 13.97
C GLU A 173 -24.75 -13.29 14.68
N ARG A 174 -24.29 -12.31 13.90
CA ARG A 174 -23.80 -11.04 14.44
C ARG A 174 -24.87 -10.24 15.16
N ALA A 175 -26.13 -10.27 14.69
CA ALA A 175 -27.23 -9.60 15.38
C ALA A 175 -27.51 -10.24 16.76
N ALA A 176 -27.53 -11.57 16.85
CA ALA A 176 -27.72 -12.29 18.11
C ALA A 176 -26.58 -11.99 19.11
N TYR A 177 -25.33 -12.00 18.63
CA TYR A 177 -24.18 -11.63 19.45
C TYR A 177 -24.24 -10.16 19.91
N ARG A 178 -24.60 -9.25 19.02
CA ARG A 178 -24.74 -7.82 19.33
C ARG A 178 -25.70 -7.59 20.51
N ASP A 179 -26.85 -8.25 20.49
CA ASP A 179 -27.85 -8.10 21.53
C ASP A 179 -27.33 -8.64 22.90
N ALA A 180 -26.61 -9.75 22.89
CA ALA A 180 -25.97 -10.29 24.09
C ALA A 180 -24.83 -9.34 24.61
N LEU A 181 -24.03 -8.79 23.69
CA LEU A 181 -22.97 -7.85 24.04
C LEU A 181 -23.53 -6.55 24.62
N ILE A 182 -24.61 -6.01 24.05
CA ILE A 182 -25.32 -4.84 24.62
C ILE A 182 -25.80 -5.13 26.02
N ALA A 183 -26.48 -6.25 26.25
CA ALA A 183 -26.97 -6.64 27.56
C ALA A 183 -25.85 -6.79 28.60
N PHE A 184 -24.69 -7.29 28.18
CA PHE A 184 -23.50 -7.35 29.01
C PHE A 184 -22.94 -5.95 29.32
N LEU A 185 -22.77 -5.10 28.32
CA LEU A 185 -22.23 -3.74 28.47
C LEU A 185 -23.13 -2.85 29.34
N GLU A 186 -24.47 -3.01 29.28
CA GLU A 186 -25.41 -2.29 30.11
C GLU A 186 -25.18 -2.52 31.62
N GLN A 187 -24.77 -3.74 31.98
CA GLN A 187 -24.47 -4.07 33.41
C GLN A 187 -23.19 -3.36 33.90
N HIS A 188 -22.36 -2.89 32.98
CA HIS A 188 -21.10 -2.23 33.26
C HIS A 188 -21.04 -0.77 32.85
N LYS A 189 -22.18 -0.19 32.40
CA LYS A 189 -22.27 1.12 31.75
C LYS A 189 -21.52 2.23 32.50
N ASP A 190 -21.67 2.30 33.83
CA ASP A 190 -21.04 3.35 34.66
C ASP A 190 -19.50 3.24 34.74
N LYS A 191 -18.94 2.12 34.28
CA LYS A 191 -17.50 1.87 34.25
C LYS A 191 -16.89 2.03 32.84
N LEU A 192 -17.71 2.25 31.80
CA LEU A 192 -17.26 2.48 30.45
C LEU A 192 -16.86 3.94 30.26
N ASP A 193 -15.85 4.18 29.41
CA ASP A 193 -15.53 5.53 28.94
C ASP A 193 -16.68 6.13 28.09
N GLU A 194 -16.69 7.45 27.92
CA GLU A 194 -17.75 8.17 27.21
C GLU A 194 -17.94 7.68 25.75
N ASP A 195 -16.84 7.32 25.08
CA ASP A 195 -16.88 6.84 23.69
C ASP A 195 -17.50 5.44 23.62
N SER A 196 -17.13 4.55 24.53
CA SER A 196 -17.71 3.21 24.67
C SER A 196 -19.20 3.28 25.05
N GLN A 197 -19.60 4.18 25.96
CA GLN A 197 -21.01 4.40 26.29
C GLN A 197 -21.84 4.88 25.11
N ARG A 198 -21.30 5.75 24.27
CA ARG A 198 -21.93 6.22 23.03
C ARG A 198 -22.07 5.10 22.01
N ARG A 199 -21.02 4.29 21.85
CA ARG A 199 -20.94 3.23 20.85
C ARG A 199 -21.72 1.98 21.21
N MET A 200 -21.97 1.69 22.50
CA MET A 200 -22.60 0.44 22.93
C MET A 200 -23.98 0.19 22.30
N TYR A 201 -24.72 1.23 21.91
CA TYR A 201 -26.03 1.09 21.25
C TYR A 201 -25.93 1.25 19.71
N SER A 202 -25.07 2.15 19.23
CA SER A 202 -24.94 2.43 17.79
C SER A 202 -24.07 1.40 17.08
N ASN A 203 -22.94 0.99 17.68
CA ASN A 203 -22.02 0.00 17.11
C ASN A 203 -21.25 -0.73 18.23
N PRO A 204 -21.91 -1.65 18.99
CA PRO A 204 -21.32 -2.29 20.16
C PRO A 204 -20.07 -3.10 19.86
N LEU A 205 -19.93 -3.67 18.65
CA LEU A 205 -18.72 -4.39 18.26
C LEU A 205 -17.48 -3.50 18.31
N ARG A 206 -17.63 -2.20 18.09
CA ARG A 206 -16.52 -1.24 18.19
C ARG A 206 -16.01 -1.01 19.61
N VAL A 207 -16.81 -1.36 20.62
CA VAL A 207 -16.37 -1.32 22.03
C VAL A 207 -15.30 -2.39 22.27
N LEU A 208 -15.34 -3.53 21.55
CA LEU A 208 -14.33 -4.59 21.64
C LEU A 208 -12.90 -4.11 21.30
N ASP A 209 -12.78 -3.11 20.44
CA ASP A 209 -11.50 -2.49 20.03
C ASP A 209 -11.08 -1.30 20.94
N SER A 210 -11.77 -1.08 22.05
CA SER A 210 -11.39 -0.02 22.99
C SER A 210 -9.97 -0.25 23.50
N LYS A 211 -9.18 0.83 23.55
CA LYS A 211 -7.82 0.82 24.10
C LYS A 211 -7.77 1.27 25.56
N ASP A 212 -8.91 1.61 26.13
CA ASP A 212 -9.01 1.96 27.55
C ASP A 212 -8.78 0.71 28.41
N PRO A 213 -7.81 0.71 29.34
CA PRO A 213 -7.49 -0.46 30.15
C PRO A 213 -8.64 -0.95 31.03
N GLN A 214 -9.52 -0.04 31.51
CA GLN A 214 -10.67 -0.40 32.34
C GLN A 214 -11.73 -1.10 31.46
N VAL A 215 -11.99 -0.60 30.27
CA VAL A 215 -12.91 -1.22 29.30
C VAL A 215 -12.39 -2.60 28.89
N GLN A 216 -11.08 -2.71 28.60
CA GLN A 216 -10.46 -4.00 28.26
C GLN A 216 -10.58 -5.04 29.39
N ALA A 217 -10.45 -4.62 30.66
CA ALA A 217 -10.65 -5.50 31.79
C ALA A 217 -12.10 -6.00 31.88
N ILE A 218 -13.08 -5.14 31.63
CA ILE A 218 -14.51 -5.52 31.57
C ILE A 218 -14.75 -6.51 30.43
N LEU A 219 -14.21 -6.24 29.24
CA LEU A 219 -14.38 -7.08 28.05
C LEU A 219 -13.74 -8.47 28.17
N ALA A 220 -12.91 -8.71 29.19
CA ALA A 220 -12.37 -10.05 29.43
C ALA A 220 -13.48 -11.08 29.78
N ASP A 221 -14.58 -10.61 30.40
CA ASP A 221 -15.73 -11.43 30.78
C ASP A 221 -16.91 -11.30 29.78
N ALA A 222 -16.72 -10.60 28.67
CA ALA A 222 -17.76 -10.42 27.66
C ALA A 222 -18.09 -11.74 26.94
N PRO A 223 -19.35 -11.93 26.47
CA PRO A 223 -19.72 -13.10 25.69
C PRO A 223 -18.81 -13.23 24.46
N ALA A 224 -18.41 -14.45 24.11
CA ALA A 224 -17.58 -14.72 22.97
C ALA A 224 -18.44 -14.85 21.70
N LEU A 225 -18.03 -14.17 20.62
CA LEU A 225 -18.75 -14.28 19.34
C LEU A 225 -18.84 -15.73 18.83
N MET A 226 -17.81 -16.52 19.09
CA MET A 226 -17.75 -17.94 18.65
C MET A 226 -18.94 -18.79 19.16
N ASP A 227 -19.54 -18.42 20.32
CA ASP A 227 -20.67 -19.13 20.90
C ASP A 227 -21.99 -18.88 20.15
N TYR A 228 -22.03 -17.85 19.31
CA TYR A 228 -23.18 -17.43 18.51
C TYR A 228 -23.10 -17.84 17.04
N LEU A 229 -21.98 -18.45 16.63
CA LEU A 229 -21.77 -18.86 15.26
C LEU A 229 -22.48 -20.19 14.94
N GLY A 230 -23.12 -20.25 13.78
CA GLY A 230 -23.65 -21.48 13.22
C GLY A 230 -22.57 -22.38 12.61
N GLU A 231 -22.95 -23.60 12.26
CA GLU A 231 -22.02 -24.61 11.74
C GLU A 231 -21.36 -24.22 10.41
N ASP A 232 -22.10 -23.53 9.52
CA ASP A 232 -21.55 -23.06 8.23
C ASP A 232 -20.40 -22.07 8.43
N THR A 233 -20.58 -21.09 9.32
CA THR A 233 -19.53 -20.11 9.64
C THR A 233 -18.35 -20.77 10.33
N LYS A 234 -18.59 -21.68 11.27
CA LYS A 234 -17.52 -22.43 11.94
C LYS A 234 -16.73 -23.29 10.96
N THR A 235 -17.42 -23.98 10.06
CA THR A 235 -16.79 -24.80 9.01
C THR A 235 -15.96 -23.95 8.07
N HIS A 236 -16.50 -22.79 7.62
CA HIS A 236 -15.75 -21.87 6.77
C HIS A 236 -14.46 -21.40 7.45
N PHE A 237 -14.54 -21.00 8.72
CA PHE A 237 -13.39 -20.49 9.47
C PHE A 237 -12.38 -21.61 9.78
N SER A 238 -12.81 -22.82 10.16
CA SER A 238 -11.91 -23.96 10.36
C SER A 238 -11.22 -24.38 9.08
N THR A 239 -11.93 -24.41 7.95
CA THR A 239 -11.33 -24.68 6.63
C THR A 239 -10.27 -23.65 6.25
N LEU A 240 -10.53 -22.36 6.50
CA LEU A 240 -9.50 -21.33 6.30
C LEU A 240 -8.24 -21.59 7.12
N CYS A 241 -8.40 -21.90 8.43
CA CYS A 241 -7.28 -22.21 9.31
C CYS A 241 -6.48 -23.43 8.80
N GLU A 242 -7.16 -24.52 8.43
CA GLU A 242 -6.54 -25.72 7.86
C GLU A 242 -5.71 -25.43 6.58
N LEU A 243 -6.24 -24.58 5.69
CA LEU A 243 -5.55 -24.17 4.46
C LEU A 243 -4.30 -23.34 4.75
N LEU A 244 -4.37 -22.41 5.72
CA LEU A 244 -3.21 -21.63 6.14
C LEU A 244 -2.14 -22.48 6.80
N ASP A 245 -2.55 -23.43 7.66
CA ASP A 245 -1.64 -24.39 8.29
C ASP A 245 -0.93 -25.26 7.24
N ALA A 246 -1.67 -25.72 6.22
CA ALA A 246 -1.13 -26.54 5.14
C ALA A 246 -0.03 -25.83 4.33
N VAL A 247 -0.07 -24.50 4.23
CA VAL A 247 0.94 -23.68 3.53
C VAL A 247 1.94 -23.02 4.47
N GLY A 248 1.84 -23.29 5.79
CA GLY A 248 2.79 -22.81 6.80
C GLY A 248 2.67 -21.33 7.14
N ILE A 249 1.51 -20.69 6.89
CA ILE A 249 1.26 -19.32 7.29
C ILE A 249 0.85 -19.31 8.77
N GLN A 250 1.67 -18.66 9.60
CA GLN A 250 1.40 -18.53 11.03
C GLN A 250 0.39 -17.41 11.28
N TYR A 251 -0.56 -17.65 12.18
CA TYR A 251 -1.58 -16.68 12.57
C TYR A 251 -1.95 -16.82 14.05
N THR A 252 -2.59 -15.77 14.57
CA THR A 252 -3.21 -15.77 15.90
C THR A 252 -4.70 -15.50 15.75
N ILE A 253 -5.55 -16.31 16.37
CA ILE A 253 -6.98 -16.03 16.44
C ILE A 253 -7.18 -14.95 17.51
N ASN A 254 -7.65 -13.76 17.07
CA ASN A 254 -7.94 -12.65 17.95
C ASN A 254 -9.48 -12.42 18.03
N PRO A 255 -10.17 -12.90 19.09
CA PRO A 255 -11.62 -12.80 19.20
C PRO A 255 -12.13 -11.36 19.34
N ARG A 256 -11.24 -10.40 19.60
CA ARG A 256 -11.57 -8.97 19.70
C ARG A 256 -11.32 -8.22 18.38
N LEU A 257 -10.76 -8.88 17.38
CA LEU A 257 -10.51 -8.25 16.08
C LEU A 257 -11.84 -7.94 15.39
N VAL A 258 -12.12 -6.65 15.26
CA VAL A 258 -13.25 -6.10 14.50
C VAL A 258 -12.73 -5.08 13.49
N ARG A 259 -13.54 -4.73 12.49
CA ARG A 259 -13.12 -3.83 11.42
C ARG A 259 -13.76 -2.45 11.55
N GLY A 260 -13.06 -1.44 11.01
CA GLY A 260 -13.48 -0.04 11.00
C GLY A 260 -14.64 0.32 10.09
N LEU A 261 -15.13 -0.61 9.31
CA LEU A 261 -16.16 -0.44 8.30
C LEU A 261 -17.26 -1.49 8.55
N ASP A 262 -18.51 -1.09 8.42
CA ASP A 262 -19.65 -1.92 8.86
C ASP A 262 -20.03 -3.03 7.88
N TYR A 263 -19.49 -3.01 6.67
CA TYR A 263 -19.82 -3.97 5.63
C TYR A 263 -19.20 -5.36 5.80
N TYR A 264 -18.24 -5.54 6.72
CA TYR A 264 -17.57 -6.82 6.89
C TYR A 264 -18.48 -7.89 7.52
N ASN A 265 -18.30 -9.12 7.05
CA ASN A 265 -18.91 -10.34 7.59
C ASN A 265 -17.91 -11.50 7.52
N ARG A 266 -18.21 -12.60 8.25
CA ARG A 266 -17.32 -13.79 8.29
C ARG A 266 -15.86 -13.44 8.53
N THR A 267 -14.95 -13.91 7.67
CA THR A 267 -13.49 -13.74 7.82
C THR A 267 -13.08 -12.27 7.89
N VAL A 268 -12.32 -11.91 8.92
CA VAL A 268 -11.61 -10.64 9.04
C VAL A 268 -10.17 -10.89 9.48
N PHE A 269 -9.26 -10.06 9.02
CA PHE A 269 -7.84 -10.21 9.31
C PHE A 269 -7.08 -8.89 9.32
N GLU A 270 -5.98 -8.88 10.06
CA GLU A 270 -5.00 -7.80 10.07
C GLU A 270 -3.58 -8.36 10.08
N TRP A 271 -2.69 -7.73 9.32
CA TRP A 271 -1.26 -7.87 9.52
C TRP A 271 -0.78 -6.73 10.39
N VAL A 272 -0.18 -7.07 11.52
CA VAL A 272 0.25 -6.10 12.53
C VAL A 272 1.76 -6.16 12.75
N THR A 273 2.36 -5.01 13.13
CA THR A 273 3.77 -4.91 13.50
C THR A 273 3.91 -4.16 14.82
N THR A 274 4.88 -4.52 15.62
CA THR A 274 5.27 -3.78 16.83
C THR A 274 6.25 -2.65 16.55
N SER A 275 6.87 -2.64 15.36
CA SER A 275 7.92 -1.68 14.98
C SER A 275 7.41 -0.26 14.73
N LEU A 276 6.09 -0.07 14.56
CA LEU A 276 5.46 1.24 14.29
C LEU A 276 4.64 1.78 15.49
N GLY A 277 4.81 1.23 16.68
CA GLY A 277 4.10 1.66 17.89
C GLY A 277 2.57 1.55 17.74
N SER A 278 1.83 2.63 18.04
CA SER A 278 0.36 2.64 17.98
C SER A 278 -0.21 2.52 16.55
N GLN A 279 0.61 2.58 15.51
CA GLN A 279 0.22 2.43 14.10
C GLN A 279 0.56 1.03 13.56
N GLY A 280 0.39 0.01 14.40
CA GLY A 280 0.84 -1.36 14.13
C GLY A 280 0.17 -2.05 12.95
N THR A 281 -1.08 -1.74 12.60
CA THR A 281 -1.77 -2.39 11.46
C THR A 281 -1.20 -1.90 10.14
N VAL A 282 -0.56 -2.78 9.38
CA VAL A 282 0.06 -2.47 8.08
C VAL A 282 -0.82 -2.88 6.89
N LEU A 283 -1.65 -3.91 7.06
CA LEU A 283 -2.64 -4.37 6.09
C LEU A 283 -3.86 -4.90 6.84
N ALA A 284 -5.04 -4.70 6.25
CA ALA A 284 -6.26 -5.15 6.87
C ALA A 284 -7.34 -5.48 5.83
N GLY A 285 -8.14 -6.51 6.11
CA GLY A 285 -9.14 -7.00 5.17
C GLY A 285 -10.17 -7.93 5.79
N GLY A 286 -10.92 -8.57 4.91
CA GLY A 286 -11.96 -9.55 5.26
C GLY A 286 -13.01 -9.71 4.19
N ARG A 287 -14.06 -10.52 4.49
CA ARG A 287 -15.23 -10.70 3.65
C ARG A 287 -16.27 -9.60 3.84
N TYR A 288 -16.95 -9.29 2.74
CA TYR A 288 -18.01 -8.26 2.70
C TYR A 288 -19.09 -8.62 1.66
N ASP A 289 -19.66 -9.80 1.79
CA ASP A 289 -20.56 -10.42 0.81
C ASP A 289 -21.83 -9.59 0.52
N GLY A 290 -22.26 -8.73 1.46
CA GLY A 290 -23.46 -7.88 1.30
C GLY A 290 -23.23 -6.57 0.54
N LEU A 291 -21.98 -6.13 0.35
CA LEU A 291 -21.66 -4.78 -0.14
C LEU A 291 -22.10 -4.57 -1.60
N VAL A 292 -21.95 -5.58 -2.45
CA VAL A 292 -22.31 -5.49 -3.87
C VAL A 292 -23.82 -5.26 -4.01
N GLY A 293 -24.65 -6.01 -3.25
CA GLY A 293 -26.11 -5.83 -3.19
C GLY A 293 -26.50 -4.48 -2.60
N GLN A 294 -25.85 -4.05 -1.52
CA GLN A 294 -26.08 -2.76 -0.86
C GLN A 294 -25.84 -1.57 -1.82
N LEU A 295 -24.92 -1.71 -2.76
CA LEU A 295 -24.63 -0.71 -3.79
C LEU A 295 -25.42 -0.93 -5.10
N GLY A 296 -26.48 -1.71 -5.05
CA GLY A 296 -27.44 -1.87 -6.15
C GLY A 296 -27.09 -2.96 -7.17
N GLY A 297 -26.07 -3.78 -6.90
CA GLY A 297 -25.75 -4.97 -7.68
C GLY A 297 -26.55 -6.20 -7.23
N LYS A 298 -26.23 -7.35 -7.82
CA LYS A 298 -26.69 -8.65 -7.35
C LYS A 298 -25.84 -9.08 -6.15
N ASP A 299 -26.45 -9.73 -5.15
CA ASP A 299 -25.72 -10.34 -4.04
C ASP A 299 -24.58 -11.21 -4.57
N THR A 300 -23.37 -10.83 -4.20
CA THR A 300 -22.13 -11.41 -4.74
C THR A 300 -21.11 -11.56 -3.61
N PRO A 301 -20.63 -12.77 -3.32
CA PRO A 301 -19.58 -12.96 -2.34
C PRO A 301 -18.36 -12.12 -2.68
N ALA A 302 -17.75 -11.52 -1.67
CA ALA A 302 -16.57 -10.67 -1.86
C ALA A 302 -15.61 -10.77 -0.67
N VAL A 303 -14.32 -10.76 -0.97
CA VAL A 303 -13.23 -10.72 0.02
C VAL A 303 -12.08 -9.90 -0.52
N GLY A 304 -11.43 -9.14 0.34
CA GLY A 304 -10.28 -8.33 -0.08
C GLY A 304 -9.51 -7.75 1.10
N PHE A 305 -8.48 -7.01 0.77
CA PHE A 305 -7.72 -6.24 1.74
C PHE A 305 -7.26 -4.89 1.18
N ALA A 306 -6.91 -4.00 2.07
CA ALA A 306 -6.22 -2.77 1.72
C ALA A 306 -5.07 -2.49 2.68
N MET A 307 -4.02 -1.83 2.16
CA MET A 307 -2.89 -1.36 2.94
C MET A 307 -2.47 0.05 2.53
N GLY A 308 -1.99 0.83 3.50
CA GLY A 308 -1.42 2.16 3.26
C GLY A 308 0.05 2.06 2.90
N LEU A 309 0.45 2.57 1.73
CA LEU A 309 1.83 2.50 1.24
C LEU A 309 2.80 3.28 2.13
N GLU A 310 2.36 4.40 2.69
CA GLU A 310 3.16 5.20 3.63
C GLU A 310 3.61 4.41 4.85
N ARG A 311 2.75 3.48 5.35
CA ARG A 311 3.11 2.60 6.47
C ARG A 311 4.12 1.55 6.08
N ILE A 312 4.02 1.00 4.87
CA ILE A 312 4.99 0.03 4.35
C ILE A 312 6.35 0.69 4.15
N VAL A 313 6.39 1.85 3.50
CA VAL A 313 7.62 2.63 3.32
C VAL A 313 8.23 2.97 4.68
N LEU A 314 7.42 3.47 5.63
CA LEU A 314 7.87 3.78 6.98
C LEU A 314 8.43 2.55 7.72
N LEU A 315 7.81 1.37 7.56
CA LEU A 315 8.29 0.12 8.16
C LEU A 315 9.65 -0.26 7.58
N LEU A 316 9.81 -0.21 6.25
CA LEU A 316 11.08 -0.48 5.58
C LEU A 316 12.19 0.49 6.03
N GLU A 317 11.89 1.78 6.15
CA GLU A 317 12.82 2.78 6.69
C GLU A 317 13.18 2.49 8.15
N THR A 318 12.20 2.13 8.99
CA THR A 318 12.41 1.84 10.41
C THR A 318 13.27 0.59 10.62
N LEU A 319 13.15 -0.38 9.73
CA LEU A 319 13.94 -1.63 9.72
C LEU A 319 15.27 -1.50 8.96
N GLU A 320 15.60 -0.31 8.44
CA GLU A 320 16.83 -0.04 7.65
C GLU A 320 16.96 -0.91 6.39
N LEU A 321 15.84 -1.37 5.82
CA LEU A 321 15.78 -2.23 4.62
C LEU A 321 15.76 -1.41 3.31
N THR A 322 16.31 -0.20 3.35
CA THR A 322 16.34 0.74 2.23
C THR A 322 17.72 0.91 1.63
N ASN A 323 18.73 0.27 2.20
CA ASN A 323 20.15 0.46 1.81
C ASN A 323 20.48 -0.10 0.42
N ASP A 324 19.70 -1.06 -0.08
CA ASP A 324 19.88 -1.71 -1.39
C ASP A 324 19.11 -1.02 -2.53
N ILE A 325 18.57 0.17 -2.28
CA ILE A 325 17.88 0.91 -3.31
C ILE A 325 18.87 1.40 -4.34
N ALA A 326 18.75 0.90 -5.57
CA ALA A 326 19.63 1.21 -6.68
C ALA A 326 19.81 2.71 -6.85
N ALA A 327 21.03 3.13 -7.15
CA ALA A 327 21.38 4.51 -7.47
C ALA A 327 20.42 5.08 -8.53
N GLU A 328 20.05 6.36 -8.41
CA GLU A 328 19.24 7.05 -9.41
C GLU A 328 19.95 7.17 -10.77
N VAL A 329 21.27 7.08 -10.77
CA VAL A 329 22.13 7.17 -11.96
C VAL A 329 23.22 6.09 -11.85
N ASP A 330 23.34 5.28 -12.88
CA ASP A 330 24.42 4.29 -12.95
C ASP A 330 25.68 4.93 -13.53
N VAL A 331 25.51 5.67 -14.62
CA VAL A 331 26.60 6.26 -15.41
C VAL A 331 26.37 7.75 -15.64
N TYR A 332 27.39 8.56 -15.35
CA TYR A 332 27.41 9.99 -15.65
C TYR A 332 28.44 10.30 -16.73
N VAL A 333 28.01 10.82 -17.89
CA VAL A 333 28.89 11.11 -19.03
C VAL A 333 29.34 12.58 -18.98
N THR A 334 30.65 12.80 -18.99
CA THR A 334 31.30 14.13 -19.01
C THR A 334 32.02 14.39 -20.32
N ALA A 335 32.12 15.66 -20.73
CA ALA A 335 32.79 16.08 -21.94
C ALA A 335 33.71 17.28 -21.70
N MET A 336 34.96 17.22 -22.15
CA MET A 336 35.93 18.28 -21.96
C MET A 336 36.81 18.47 -23.22
N GLY A 337 36.67 19.62 -23.85
CA GLY A 337 37.37 20.02 -25.06
C GLY A 337 36.46 20.20 -26.26
N ASP A 338 37.07 20.67 -27.36
CA ASP A 338 36.39 20.89 -28.63
C ASP A 338 35.95 19.54 -29.21
N ASN A 339 34.76 19.48 -29.79
CA ASN A 339 34.14 18.26 -30.36
C ASN A 339 33.85 17.11 -29.35
N CYS A 340 34.28 17.15 -28.11
CA CYS A 340 34.03 16.10 -27.12
C CYS A 340 32.54 15.99 -26.75
N LEU A 341 31.79 17.10 -26.79
CA LEU A 341 30.37 17.10 -26.50
C LEU A 341 29.56 16.23 -27.49
N VAL A 342 29.91 16.27 -28.77
CA VAL A 342 29.24 15.45 -29.79
C VAL A 342 29.46 13.97 -29.51
N GLU A 343 30.70 13.59 -29.17
CA GLU A 343 31.02 12.21 -28.85
C GLU A 343 30.37 11.74 -27.55
N ALA A 344 30.35 12.59 -26.52
CA ALA A 344 29.65 12.31 -25.28
C ALA A 344 28.14 12.04 -25.46
N ILE A 345 27.49 12.79 -26.33
CA ILE A 345 26.08 12.58 -26.68
C ILE A 345 25.89 11.25 -27.42
N LYS A 346 26.78 10.91 -28.38
CA LYS A 346 26.74 9.63 -29.08
C LYS A 346 26.92 8.45 -28.13
N VAL A 347 27.91 8.54 -27.21
CA VAL A 347 28.14 7.53 -26.15
C VAL A 347 26.89 7.33 -25.31
N ALA A 348 26.31 8.41 -24.82
CA ALA A 348 25.13 8.33 -23.98
C ALA A 348 23.90 7.77 -24.73
N ALA A 349 23.72 8.14 -26.01
CA ALA A 349 22.64 7.62 -26.84
C ALA A 349 22.78 6.12 -27.10
N GLU A 350 23.99 5.68 -27.43
CA GLU A 350 24.28 4.27 -27.67
C GLU A 350 24.08 3.40 -26.43
N LEU A 351 24.59 3.85 -25.28
CA LEU A 351 24.38 3.13 -24.01
C LEU A 351 22.90 2.97 -23.68
N ARG A 352 22.09 4.03 -23.82
CA ARG A 352 20.63 3.97 -23.61
C ARG A 352 19.92 3.04 -24.59
N GLN A 353 20.41 2.95 -25.84
CA GLN A 353 19.84 2.08 -26.84
C GLN A 353 20.19 0.61 -26.62
N GLN A 354 21.44 0.31 -26.31
CA GLN A 354 21.95 -1.06 -26.19
C GLN A 354 21.74 -1.66 -24.81
N LEU A 355 21.64 -0.81 -23.76
CA LEU A 355 21.41 -1.18 -22.37
C LEU A 355 20.16 -0.44 -21.83
N PRO A 356 18.93 -0.83 -22.19
CA PRO A 356 17.72 -0.05 -21.90
C PRO A 356 17.41 0.15 -20.42
N THR A 357 17.95 -0.70 -19.54
CA THR A 357 17.79 -0.60 -18.08
C THR A 357 18.84 0.30 -17.42
N LEU A 358 19.91 0.66 -18.17
CA LEU A 358 21.00 1.48 -17.66
C LEU A 358 20.57 2.95 -17.52
N LYS A 359 20.76 3.52 -16.35
CA LYS A 359 20.42 4.91 -16.04
C LYS A 359 21.61 5.82 -16.38
N VAL A 360 21.60 6.39 -17.58
CA VAL A 360 22.68 7.23 -18.08
C VAL A 360 22.30 8.71 -17.99
N MET A 361 23.08 9.50 -17.28
CA MET A 361 22.96 10.96 -17.22
C MET A 361 24.10 11.63 -18.00
N SER A 362 23.76 12.50 -18.94
CA SER A 362 24.74 13.31 -19.67
C SER A 362 24.96 14.64 -18.98
N HIS A 363 26.20 15.10 -18.87
CA HIS A 363 26.50 16.44 -18.39
C HIS A 363 26.01 17.49 -19.38
N CYS A 364 25.22 18.44 -18.88
CA CYS A 364 24.73 19.58 -19.65
C CYS A 364 25.11 20.90 -18.97
N GLY A 365 25.25 21.97 -19.79
CA GLY A 365 25.51 23.32 -19.28
C GLY A 365 27.00 23.65 -19.11
N GLY A 366 27.91 22.88 -19.69
CA GLY A 366 29.34 23.17 -19.77
C GLY A 366 30.03 23.29 -18.41
N GLY A 367 31.18 23.95 -18.41
CA GLY A 367 32.00 24.16 -17.21
C GLY A 367 33.28 23.31 -17.24
N ASN A 368 34.20 23.61 -16.33
CA ASN A 368 35.46 22.89 -16.24
C ASN A 368 35.30 21.47 -15.67
N PHE A 369 36.31 20.62 -15.89
CA PHE A 369 36.29 19.21 -15.48
C PHE A 369 35.95 19.02 -13.99
N LYS A 370 36.52 19.83 -13.11
CA LYS A 370 36.29 19.76 -11.66
C LYS A 370 34.77 19.96 -11.34
N LYS A 371 34.10 20.89 -12.03
CA LYS A 371 32.70 21.18 -11.87
C LYS A 371 31.83 20.00 -12.39
N GLN A 372 32.20 19.42 -13.53
CA GLN A 372 31.53 18.27 -14.10
C GLN A 372 31.63 17.04 -13.17
N MET A 373 32.85 16.73 -12.69
CA MET A 373 33.08 15.63 -11.74
C MET A 373 32.35 15.82 -10.42
N LYS A 374 32.27 17.06 -9.89
CA LYS A 374 31.46 17.34 -8.69
C LYS A 374 29.98 17.08 -8.91
N ARG A 375 29.46 17.35 -10.12
CA ARG A 375 28.07 17.05 -10.46
C ARG A 375 27.85 15.55 -10.64
N ALA A 376 28.80 14.84 -11.26
CA ALA A 376 28.77 13.39 -11.38
C ALA A 376 28.74 12.72 -10.00
N ASP A 377 29.56 13.17 -9.08
CA ASP A 377 29.55 12.68 -7.70
C ASP A 377 28.24 12.97 -6.97
N LYS A 378 27.71 14.19 -7.10
CA LYS A 378 26.44 14.59 -6.49
C LYS A 378 25.23 13.87 -7.07
N SER A 379 25.29 13.37 -8.32
CA SER A 379 24.19 12.62 -8.97
C SER A 379 24.00 11.23 -8.39
N GLY A 380 24.89 10.74 -7.53
CA GLY A 380 24.85 9.37 -7.04
C GLY A 380 25.39 8.34 -8.02
N ALA A 381 25.87 8.74 -9.22
CA ALA A 381 26.37 7.82 -10.23
C ALA A 381 27.47 6.89 -9.69
N GLN A 382 27.42 5.63 -10.13
CA GLN A 382 28.44 4.64 -9.80
C GLN A 382 29.73 4.89 -10.59
N TYR A 383 29.58 5.27 -11.87
CA TYR A 383 30.69 5.52 -12.77
C TYR A 383 30.57 6.86 -13.47
N ALA A 384 31.70 7.54 -13.69
CA ALA A 384 31.79 8.66 -14.62
C ALA A 384 32.51 8.20 -15.89
N LEU A 385 31.92 8.47 -17.05
CA LEU A 385 32.58 8.33 -18.34
C LEU A 385 33.19 9.69 -18.69
N ILE A 386 34.48 9.70 -18.91
CA ILE A 386 35.23 10.90 -19.22
C ILE A 386 35.58 10.86 -20.71
N ILE A 387 35.15 11.89 -21.42
CA ILE A 387 35.42 12.08 -22.84
C ILE A 387 36.13 13.40 -23.03
N GLY A 388 37.44 13.32 -23.11
CA GLY A 388 38.31 14.43 -23.38
C GLY A 388 38.91 14.32 -24.79
N GLU A 389 39.73 15.32 -25.18
CA GLU A 389 40.36 15.38 -26.50
C GLU A 389 41.25 14.16 -26.76
N ASN A 390 41.99 13.70 -25.75
CA ASN A 390 42.82 12.51 -25.84
C ASN A 390 42.02 11.22 -26.04
N GLU A 391 40.92 11.08 -25.30
CA GLU A 391 40.05 9.94 -25.43
C GLU A 391 39.40 9.89 -26.84
N VAL A 392 38.94 11.03 -27.33
CA VAL A 392 38.37 11.13 -28.69
C VAL A 392 39.45 10.83 -29.76
N ALA A 393 40.64 11.41 -29.65
CA ALA A 393 41.73 11.18 -30.60
C ALA A 393 42.18 9.72 -30.67
N ASN A 394 42.12 8.98 -29.55
CA ASN A 394 42.50 7.58 -29.47
C ASN A 394 41.34 6.59 -29.63
N ASN A 395 40.14 7.08 -29.89
CA ASN A 395 38.90 6.29 -29.97
C ASN A 395 38.68 5.46 -28.67
N GLN A 396 38.82 6.10 -27.52
CA GLN A 396 38.68 5.51 -26.19
C GLN A 396 37.72 6.31 -25.32
N VAL A 397 37.28 5.72 -24.20
CA VAL A 397 36.53 6.36 -23.11
C VAL A 397 37.15 5.98 -21.80
N ALA A 398 37.37 6.97 -20.91
CA ALA A 398 37.84 6.67 -19.57
C ALA A 398 36.62 6.40 -18.63
N ILE A 399 36.64 5.25 -17.97
CA ILE A 399 35.64 4.84 -16.98
C ILE A 399 36.23 5.07 -15.61
N LYS A 400 35.66 5.99 -14.85
CA LYS A 400 36.11 6.30 -13.49
C LYS A 400 35.04 5.85 -12.48
N PRO A 401 35.36 4.91 -11.58
CA PRO A 401 34.51 4.58 -10.44
C PRO A 401 34.36 5.79 -9.51
N LEU A 402 33.13 6.02 -9.01
CA LEU A 402 32.85 7.13 -8.09
C LEU A 402 32.51 6.67 -6.67
N ARG A 403 32.18 5.38 -6.48
CA ARG A 403 31.70 4.83 -5.19
C ARG A 403 32.68 3.85 -4.53
N ASN A 404 33.76 3.54 -5.20
CA ASN A 404 34.85 2.70 -4.66
C ASN A 404 36.22 3.29 -5.03
N ASN A 405 37.28 2.72 -4.49
CA ASN A 405 38.64 3.17 -4.71
C ASN A 405 39.35 2.49 -5.91
N ASN A 406 38.59 1.89 -6.82
CA ASN A 406 39.18 1.27 -7.99
C ASN A 406 39.75 2.33 -8.93
N GLU A 407 40.80 1.96 -9.65
CA GLU A 407 41.45 2.85 -10.59
C GLU A 407 40.59 3.13 -11.84
N GLN A 408 40.83 4.31 -12.43
CA GLN A 408 40.23 4.68 -13.72
C GLN A 408 40.80 3.76 -14.81
N GLN A 409 39.93 3.30 -15.70
CA GLN A 409 40.25 2.43 -16.82
C GLN A 409 39.99 3.14 -18.14
N LEU A 410 40.88 2.95 -19.11
CA LEU A 410 40.69 3.37 -20.50
C LEU A 410 40.19 2.17 -21.30
N VAL A 411 39.07 2.35 -21.99
CA VAL A 411 38.39 1.28 -22.76
C VAL A 411 38.22 1.75 -24.19
N ALA A 412 38.43 0.85 -25.14
CA ALA A 412 38.17 1.14 -26.54
C ALA A 412 36.68 1.50 -26.73
N ARG A 413 36.40 2.48 -27.56
CA ARG A 413 35.03 2.95 -27.82
C ARG A 413 34.09 1.81 -28.27
N THR A 414 34.60 0.85 -29.02
CA THR A 414 33.88 -0.32 -29.52
C THR A 414 33.55 -1.36 -28.48
N GLU A 415 34.27 -1.36 -27.34
CA GLU A 415 34.11 -2.30 -26.24
C GLU A 415 33.32 -1.70 -25.07
N LEU A 416 32.99 -0.40 -25.12
CA LEU A 416 32.40 0.34 -24.02
C LEU A 416 31.10 -0.27 -23.51
N VAL A 417 30.19 -0.65 -24.40
CA VAL A 417 28.87 -1.20 -24.05
C VAL A 417 29.02 -2.51 -23.29
N THR A 418 29.87 -3.42 -23.80
CA THR A 418 30.16 -4.69 -23.15
C THR A 418 30.77 -4.46 -21.78
N LYS A 419 31.74 -3.53 -21.70
CA LYS A 419 32.41 -3.23 -20.44
C LYS A 419 31.49 -2.63 -19.38
N ILE A 420 30.59 -1.73 -19.77
CA ILE A 420 29.59 -1.17 -18.85
C ILE A 420 28.61 -2.25 -18.40
N ALA A 421 28.17 -3.15 -19.26
CA ALA A 421 27.30 -4.27 -18.91
C ALA A 421 27.93 -5.28 -17.91
N GLU A 422 29.28 -5.41 -17.93
CA GLU A 422 30.01 -6.24 -16.97
C GLU A 422 30.17 -5.57 -15.60
N LEU A 423 30.12 -4.23 -15.54
CA LEU A 423 30.41 -3.44 -14.33
C LEU A 423 29.14 -3.14 -13.50
N ILE A 424 27.94 -3.28 -14.10
CA ILE A 424 26.65 -2.97 -13.51
C ILE A 424 25.76 -4.20 -13.50
#